data_ffa61d6a56ad28a20a42f4a05b3523c3
#
_entry.id   ffa61d6a56ad28a20a42f4a05b3523c3
#
_cell.length_a   1.000
_cell.length_b   1.000
_cell.length_c   1.000
_cell.angle_alpha   90.00
_cell.angle_beta   90.00
_cell.angle_gamma   90.00
#
_symmetry.space_group_name_H-M   'P 1'
#
loop_
_entity.id
_entity.type
_entity.pdbx_description
1 polymer ?
#
loop_
_entity_poly.entity_id
_entity_poly.type
_entity_poly.pdbx_seq_one_letter_code
_entity_poly.pdbx_strand_id
1 'polypeptide(L)'
;VIGPSKKGAQLEGSKKFAKEFMLRNSIPTAKYKSFDKSNLSDGFKFLESLEGPYVLKADGLAGGKGVVIINDVEEAKKELSSMILDGKFGYASNTVVVEEFLDGIEMSVFILTDGDSYKILPSAKDYKRVGENNTGLNTGGMGAISPVPFLDRFYLEKIENEIIKPTISGLKKEGIEYVGFIFF
;
A
#
# COMPACT_ATOMS: atom_id res chain seq x y z
N VAL A 1 10.13 -8.39 -23.05
CA VAL A 1 9.22 -7.34 -22.60
C VAL A 1 9.75 -6.82 -21.27
N ILE A 2 9.88 -5.52 -21.12
CA ILE A 2 10.18 -4.90 -19.83
C ILE A 2 8.83 -4.65 -19.13
N GLY A 3 8.57 -5.38 -18.06
CA GLY A 3 7.34 -5.32 -17.29
C GLY A 3 7.16 -6.58 -16.43
N PRO A 4 6.29 -6.51 -15.41
CA PRO A 4 5.99 -7.67 -14.58
C PRO A 4 5.20 -8.73 -15.34
N SER A 5 5.32 -9.98 -14.94
CA SER A 5 4.37 -11.02 -15.31
C SER A 5 2.96 -10.69 -14.80
N LYS A 6 1.93 -11.39 -15.30
CA LYS A 6 0.56 -11.22 -14.77
C LYS A 6 0.49 -11.40 -13.25
N LYS A 7 1.25 -12.34 -12.70
CA LYS A 7 1.33 -12.58 -11.25
C LYS A 7 2.07 -11.44 -10.54
N GLY A 8 3.16 -10.93 -11.13
CA GLY A 8 3.90 -9.78 -10.60
C GLY A 8 3.07 -8.49 -10.58
N ALA A 9 2.26 -8.27 -11.59
CA ALA A 9 1.35 -7.10 -11.65
C ALA A 9 0.29 -7.09 -10.53
N GLN A 10 0.02 -8.22 -9.88
CA GLN A 10 -0.89 -8.27 -8.73
C GLN A 10 -0.36 -7.53 -7.51
N LEU A 11 0.95 -7.30 -7.41
CA LEU A 11 1.51 -6.47 -6.32
C LEU A 11 0.96 -5.04 -6.33
N GLU A 12 0.58 -4.53 -7.49
CA GLU A 12 -0.11 -3.24 -7.64
C GLU A 12 -1.63 -3.44 -7.74
N GLY A 13 -2.07 -4.47 -8.44
CA GLY A 13 -3.48 -4.71 -8.76
C GLY A 13 -4.33 -5.19 -7.58
N SER A 14 -3.73 -5.75 -6.53
CA SER A 14 -4.41 -6.23 -5.33
C SER A 14 -3.60 -5.91 -4.07
N LYS A 15 -4.17 -5.06 -3.24
CA LYS A 15 -3.57 -4.69 -1.95
C LYS A 15 -3.47 -5.89 -1.01
N LYS A 16 -4.49 -6.74 -1.02
CA LYS A 16 -4.49 -8.01 -0.28
C LYS A 16 -3.31 -8.88 -0.70
N PHE A 17 -3.13 -9.10 -2.01
CA PHE A 17 -2.01 -9.88 -2.53
C PHE A 17 -0.65 -9.28 -2.12
N ALA A 18 -0.49 -7.96 -2.26
CA ALA A 18 0.73 -7.26 -1.86
C ALA A 18 1.02 -7.42 -0.36
N LYS A 19 0.02 -7.23 0.49
CA LYS A 19 0.16 -7.39 1.95
C LYS A 19 0.50 -8.83 2.35
N GLU A 20 -0.16 -9.81 1.75
CA GLU A 20 0.13 -11.23 1.97
C GLU A 20 1.55 -11.59 1.50
N PHE A 21 2.00 -11.05 0.37
CA PHE A 21 3.37 -11.19 -0.11
C PHE A 21 4.38 -10.59 0.87
N MET A 22 4.12 -9.37 1.36
CA MET A 22 4.98 -8.73 2.36
C MET A 22 5.09 -9.57 3.64
N LEU A 23 3.97 -10.08 4.14
CA LEU A 23 3.94 -10.92 5.35
C LEU A 23 4.75 -12.21 5.16
N ARG A 24 4.53 -12.93 4.05
CA ARG A 24 5.25 -14.18 3.75
C ARG A 24 6.77 -13.99 3.60
N ASN A 25 7.18 -12.81 3.20
CA ASN A 25 8.59 -12.49 2.96
C ASN A 25 9.21 -11.58 4.03
N SER A 26 8.52 -11.42 5.18
CA SER A 26 8.99 -10.62 6.33
C SER A 26 9.31 -9.16 5.98
N ILE A 27 8.57 -8.60 5.03
CA ILE A 27 8.70 -7.19 4.64
C ILE A 27 7.82 -6.36 5.58
N PRO A 28 8.36 -5.34 6.26
CA PRO A 28 7.59 -4.47 7.15
C PRO A 28 6.41 -3.82 6.43
N THR A 29 5.27 -3.85 7.06
CA THR A 29 4.05 -3.19 6.55
C THR A 29 3.11 -2.88 7.71
N ALA A 30 2.15 -1.97 7.51
CA ALA A 30 1.11 -1.69 8.48
C ALA A 30 0.36 -2.96 8.89
N LYS A 31 0.00 -3.07 10.17
CA LYS A 31 -0.88 -4.13 10.67
C LYS A 31 -2.19 -4.10 9.88
N TYR A 32 -2.61 -5.23 9.35
CA TYR A 32 -3.76 -5.29 8.48
C TYR A 32 -4.54 -6.59 8.60
N LYS A 33 -5.78 -6.56 8.14
CA LYS A 33 -6.57 -7.74 7.77
C LYS A 33 -7.46 -7.41 6.57
N SER A 34 -7.83 -8.45 5.81
CA SER A 34 -8.71 -8.33 4.65
C SER A 34 -10.07 -8.93 4.94
N PHE A 35 -11.12 -8.22 4.53
CA PHE A 35 -12.51 -8.59 4.80
C PHE A 35 -13.33 -8.53 3.52
N ASP A 36 -14.30 -9.43 3.45
CA ASP A 36 -15.31 -9.51 2.42
C ASP A 36 -16.70 -9.79 3.05
N LYS A 37 -17.68 -10.08 2.21
CA LYS A 37 -19.05 -10.33 2.65
C LYS A 37 -19.18 -11.49 3.64
N SER A 38 -18.30 -12.49 3.55
CA SER A 38 -18.37 -13.70 4.36
C SER A 38 -17.85 -13.53 5.79
N ASN A 39 -16.98 -12.53 6.02
CA ASN A 39 -16.31 -12.29 7.30
C ASN A 39 -16.40 -10.83 7.79
N LEU A 40 -17.42 -10.09 7.35
CA LEU A 40 -17.63 -8.67 7.72
C LEU A 40 -17.68 -8.45 9.24
N SER A 41 -18.32 -9.37 9.98
CA SER A 41 -18.40 -9.28 11.46
C SER A 41 -17.03 -9.35 12.13
N ASP A 42 -16.08 -10.09 11.58
CA ASP A 42 -14.71 -10.11 12.09
C ASP A 42 -13.96 -8.82 11.72
N GLY A 43 -14.39 -8.16 10.64
CA GLY A 43 -13.92 -6.81 10.28
C GLY A 43 -14.26 -5.78 11.35
N PHE A 44 -15.45 -5.84 11.93
CA PHE A 44 -15.85 -4.95 13.03
C PHE A 44 -15.00 -5.19 14.28
N LYS A 45 -14.79 -6.45 14.66
CA LYS A 45 -13.92 -6.79 15.79
C LYS A 45 -12.47 -6.35 15.57
N PHE A 46 -12.01 -6.45 14.33
CA PHE A 46 -10.66 -5.99 14.01
C PHE A 46 -10.54 -4.46 14.12
N LEU A 47 -11.52 -3.70 13.63
CA LEU A 47 -11.58 -2.24 13.82
C LEU A 47 -11.54 -1.88 15.32
N GLU A 48 -12.33 -2.57 16.17
CA GLU A 48 -12.33 -2.38 17.62
C GLU A 48 -10.97 -2.70 18.28
N SER A 49 -10.15 -3.52 17.66
CA SER A 49 -8.82 -3.89 18.16
C SER A 49 -7.69 -2.94 17.75
N LEU A 50 -8.00 -1.98 16.88
CA LEU A 50 -7.06 -0.96 16.43
C LEU A 50 -7.31 0.35 17.18
N GLU A 51 -6.27 1.17 17.26
CA GLU A 51 -6.42 2.59 17.62
C GLU A 51 -6.60 3.40 16.33
N GLY A 52 -7.54 4.36 16.35
CA GLY A 52 -7.75 5.25 15.21
C GLY A 52 -6.57 6.21 14.95
N PRO A 53 -6.49 6.80 13.77
CA PRO A 53 -7.40 6.68 12.64
C PRO A 53 -7.41 5.30 11.97
N TYR A 54 -8.53 4.93 11.37
CA TYR A 54 -8.73 3.66 10.66
C TYR A 54 -8.55 3.86 9.16
N VAL A 55 -7.77 2.99 8.52
CA VAL A 55 -7.52 3.07 7.07
C VAL A 55 -8.22 1.90 6.39
N LEU A 56 -9.19 2.22 5.53
CA LEU A 56 -9.94 1.24 4.75
C LEU A 56 -9.57 1.40 3.28
N LYS A 57 -9.14 0.31 2.65
CA LYS A 57 -8.70 0.32 1.25
C LYS A 57 -9.47 -0.73 0.44
N ALA A 58 -10.17 -0.30 -0.60
CA ALA A 58 -10.67 -1.24 -1.61
C ALA A 58 -9.50 -2.00 -2.23
N ASP A 59 -9.61 -3.32 -2.34
CA ASP A 59 -8.51 -4.19 -2.78
C ASP A 59 -8.08 -3.91 -4.21
N GLY A 60 -9.05 -3.78 -5.12
CA GLY A 60 -8.79 -3.53 -6.53
C GLY A 60 -8.45 -2.08 -6.86
N LEU A 61 -8.22 -1.85 -8.16
CA LEU A 61 -7.98 -0.51 -8.71
C LEU A 61 -9.26 0.33 -8.62
N ALA A 62 -9.21 1.46 -7.95
CA ALA A 62 -10.32 2.38 -7.75
C ALA A 62 -9.97 3.83 -8.13
N GLY A 63 -9.02 4.01 -9.06
CA GLY A 63 -8.64 5.33 -9.58
C GLY A 63 -8.15 6.31 -8.49
N GLY A 64 -7.42 5.83 -7.49
CA GLY A 64 -6.93 6.64 -6.38
C GLY A 64 -7.99 6.99 -5.31
N LYS A 65 -9.25 6.61 -5.50
CA LYS A 65 -10.38 6.95 -4.61
C LYS A 65 -10.74 5.87 -3.60
N GLY A 66 -10.17 4.67 -3.74
CA GLY A 66 -10.51 3.50 -2.93
C GLY A 66 -9.89 3.48 -1.53
N VAL A 67 -9.34 4.56 -1.03
CA VAL A 67 -8.74 4.68 0.31
C VAL A 67 -9.51 5.71 1.11
N VAL A 68 -9.99 5.30 2.29
CA VAL A 68 -10.73 6.16 3.22
C VAL A 68 -10.04 6.10 4.58
N ILE A 69 -9.85 7.25 5.22
CA ILE A 69 -9.28 7.38 6.56
C ILE A 69 -10.36 7.98 7.46
N ILE A 70 -10.65 7.31 8.57
CA ILE A 70 -11.76 7.64 9.46
C ILE A 70 -11.26 7.63 10.91
N ASN A 71 -11.68 8.62 11.70
CA ASN A 71 -11.24 8.75 13.08
C ASN A 71 -12.13 7.99 14.07
N ASP A 72 -13.41 7.84 13.77
CA ASP A 72 -14.40 7.20 14.64
C ASP A 72 -14.63 5.73 14.24
N VAL A 73 -14.64 4.83 15.22
CA VAL A 73 -14.79 3.40 14.98
C VAL A 73 -16.15 3.02 14.43
N GLU A 74 -17.23 3.68 14.88
CA GLU A 74 -18.58 3.37 14.40
C GLU A 74 -18.80 3.90 12.96
N GLU A 75 -18.20 5.03 12.63
CA GLU A 75 -18.15 5.49 11.24
C GLU A 75 -17.33 4.55 10.37
N ALA A 76 -16.19 4.05 10.87
CA ALA A 76 -15.36 3.07 10.15
C ALA A 76 -16.10 1.75 9.88
N LYS A 77 -16.91 1.25 10.83
CA LYS A 77 -17.77 0.08 10.63
C LYS A 77 -18.84 0.31 9.58
N LYS A 78 -19.48 1.49 9.58
CA LYS A 78 -20.48 1.88 8.57
C LYS A 78 -19.83 1.95 7.18
N GLU A 79 -18.66 2.56 7.09
CA GLU A 79 -17.92 2.66 5.82
C GLU A 79 -17.50 1.29 5.31
N LEU A 80 -16.96 0.42 6.18
CA LEU A 80 -16.60 -0.96 5.82
C LEU A 80 -17.81 -1.72 5.26
N SER A 81 -18.97 -1.57 5.91
CA SER A 81 -20.23 -2.16 5.43
C SER A 81 -20.63 -1.62 4.06
N SER A 82 -20.58 -0.30 3.88
CA SER A 82 -20.96 0.35 2.62
C SER A 82 -20.01 -0.06 1.49
N MET A 83 -18.70 -0.12 1.76
CA MET A 83 -17.73 -0.58 0.77
C MET A 83 -18.03 -2.01 0.29
N ILE A 84 -18.30 -2.94 1.22
CA ILE A 84 -18.45 -4.37 0.93
C ILE A 84 -19.85 -4.71 0.46
N LEU A 85 -20.91 -4.21 1.14
CA LEU A 85 -22.29 -4.63 0.88
C LEU A 85 -22.92 -3.83 -0.26
N ASP A 86 -22.70 -2.51 -0.29
CA ASP A 86 -23.27 -1.62 -1.29
C ASP A 86 -22.38 -1.52 -2.55
N GLY A 87 -21.17 -2.09 -2.49
CA GLY A 87 -20.24 -2.07 -3.63
C GLY A 87 -19.79 -0.65 -4.00
N LYS A 88 -19.51 0.21 -3.01
CA LYS A 88 -19.17 1.63 -3.17
C LYS A 88 -18.12 1.91 -4.25
N PHE A 89 -17.18 0.98 -4.46
CA PHE A 89 -16.15 1.06 -5.50
C PHE A 89 -16.25 -0.09 -6.52
N GLY A 90 -17.47 -0.61 -6.74
CA GLY A 90 -17.72 -1.73 -7.63
C GLY A 90 -16.95 -3.00 -7.21
N TYR A 91 -16.44 -3.75 -8.18
CA TYR A 91 -15.66 -4.98 -7.90
C TYR A 91 -14.43 -4.76 -7.02
N ALA A 92 -13.85 -3.56 -7.04
CA ALA A 92 -12.67 -3.26 -6.23
C ALA A 92 -12.94 -3.37 -4.73
N SER A 93 -14.17 -3.17 -4.28
CA SER A 93 -14.58 -3.25 -2.87
C SER A 93 -15.21 -4.59 -2.47
N ASN A 94 -15.21 -5.60 -3.33
CA ASN A 94 -15.60 -6.96 -2.91
C ASN A 94 -14.72 -7.49 -1.78
N THR A 95 -13.49 -7.01 -1.72
CA THR A 95 -12.56 -7.20 -0.59
C THR A 95 -12.06 -5.82 -0.15
N VAL A 96 -12.04 -5.60 1.14
CA VAL A 96 -11.49 -4.39 1.76
C VAL A 96 -10.34 -4.77 2.67
N VAL A 97 -9.21 -4.10 2.51
CA VAL A 97 -8.07 -4.21 3.42
C VAL A 97 -8.22 -3.12 4.47
N VAL A 98 -8.35 -3.51 5.73
CA VAL A 98 -8.35 -2.60 6.88
C VAL A 98 -6.94 -2.58 7.46
N GLU A 99 -6.39 -1.39 7.66
CA GLU A 99 -5.02 -1.19 8.14
C GLU A 99 -4.99 -0.23 9.34
N GLU A 100 -3.98 -0.37 10.18
CA GLU A 100 -3.60 0.68 11.11
C GLU A 100 -3.13 1.92 10.34
N PHE A 101 -3.30 3.08 10.93
CA PHE A 101 -2.76 4.32 10.39
C PHE A 101 -1.27 4.43 10.74
N LEU A 102 -0.45 4.67 9.73
CA LEU A 102 0.96 4.98 9.93
C LEU A 102 1.13 6.51 9.87
N ASP A 103 1.58 7.09 10.96
CA ASP A 103 1.95 8.50 11.00
C ASP A 103 3.42 8.66 10.62
N GLY A 104 3.72 9.64 9.76
CA GLY A 104 5.08 9.87 9.32
C GLY A 104 5.19 10.71 8.05
N ILE A 105 6.42 10.86 7.58
CA ILE A 105 6.72 11.55 6.34
C ILE A 105 6.78 10.51 5.21
N GLU A 106 5.82 10.60 4.29
CA GLU A 106 5.74 9.73 3.11
C GLU A 106 6.84 10.06 2.11
N MET A 107 7.46 9.04 1.57
CA MET A 107 8.36 9.13 0.42
C MET A 107 8.29 7.85 -0.40
N SER A 108 8.73 7.91 -1.64
CA SER A 108 8.85 6.76 -2.53
C SER A 108 10.31 6.45 -2.83
N VAL A 109 10.65 5.16 -2.79
CA VAL A 109 11.94 4.64 -3.24
C VAL A 109 11.70 3.74 -4.44
N PHE A 110 12.55 3.86 -5.44
CA PHE A 110 12.38 3.19 -6.72
C PHE A 110 13.56 2.29 -7.03
N ILE A 111 13.29 1.16 -7.65
CA ILE A 111 14.32 0.29 -8.22
C ILE A 111 14.00 -0.08 -9.66
N LEU A 112 15.04 -0.35 -10.41
CA LEU A 112 14.97 -1.07 -11.67
C LEU A 112 15.57 -2.46 -11.47
N THR A 113 14.85 -3.51 -11.87
CA THR A 113 15.29 -4.89 -11.68
C THR A 113 15.17 -5.71 -12.96
N ASP A 114 16.04 -6.68 -13.11
CA ASP A 114 15.98 -7.73 -14.13
C ASP A 114 15.41 -9.06 -13.58
N GLY A 115 15.01 -9.06 -12.30
CA GLY A 115 14.50 -10.22 -11.57
C GLY A 115 15.54 -10.88 -10.65
N ASP A 116 16.84 -10.66 -10.89
CA ASP A 116 17.94 -11.19 -10.09
C ASP A 116 18.73 -10.08 -9.37
N SER A 117 19.01 -9.02 -10.11
CA SER A 117 19.72 -7.83 -9.65
C SER A 117 18.81 -6.61 -9.66
N TYR A 118 19.21 -5.56 -8.95
CA TYR A 118 18.49 -4.30 -8.98
C TYR A 118 19.42 -3.10 -8.91
N LYS A 119 18.91 -1.95 -9.35
CA LYS A 119 19.54 -0.66 -9.20
C LYS A 119 18.56 0.30 -8.52
N ILE A 120 18.98 0.88 -7.40
CA ILE A 120 18.19 1.90 -6.72
C ILE A 120 18.28 3.19 -7.54
N LEU A 121 17.13 3.80 -7.77
CA LEU A 121 16.97 5.08 -8.46
C LEU A 121 16.79 6.22 -7.44
N PRO A 122 16.89 7.48 -7.85
CA PRO A 122 16.61 8.61 -6.96
C PRO A 122 15.22 8.50 -6.32
N SER A 123 15.17 8.72 -5.02
CA SER A 123 13.91 8.76 -4.26
C SER A 123 13.08 9.99 -4.61
N ALA A 124 11.78 9.94 -4.36
CA ALA A 124 10.92 11.10 -4.51
C ALA A 124 9.92 11.23 -3.36
N LYS A 125 9.50 12.45 -3.09
CA LYS A 125 8.35 12.77 -2.25
C LYS A 125 7.36 13.56 -3.08
N ASP A 126 6.15 13.06 -3.20
CA ASP A 126 5.05 13.77 -3.80
C ASP A 126 4.19 14.48 -2.74
N TYR A 127 3.49 15.51 -3.17
CA TYR A 127 2.56 16.28 -2.37
C TYR A 127 1.17 16.09 -2.96
N LYS A 128 0.32 15.35 -2.26
CA LYS A 128 -1.01 14.95 -2.76
C LYS A 128 -2.14 15.84 -2.26
N ARG A 129 -1.97 16.47 -1.09
CA ARG A 129 -3.02 17.26 -0.47
C ARG A 129 -3.16 18.63 -1.12
N VAL A 130 -4.41 19.10 -1.32
CA VAL A 130 -4.70 20.36 -2.00
C VAL A 130 -4.40 21.58 -1.13
N GLY A 131 -4.43 21.44 0.19
CA GLY A 131 -4.27 22.52 1.14
C GLY A 131 -2.84 22.63 1.71
N GLU A 132 -2.53 23.77 2.26
CA GLU A 132 -1.27 24.02 2.98
C GLU A 132 -1.13 23.08 4.18
N ASN A 133 0.12 22.86 4.62
CA ASN A 133 0.44 21.99 5.75
C ASN A 133 -0.12 20.57 5.62
N ASN A 134 -0.18 20.04 4.40
CA ASN A 134 -0.65 18.69 4.09
C ASN A 134 -2.11 18.45 4.52
N THR A 135 -2.99 19.40 4.28
CA THR A 135 -4.42 19.37 4.62
C THR A 135 -5.32 19.24 3.38
N GLY A 136 -6.60 18.99 3.62
CA GLY A 136 -7.61 18.90 2.55
C GLY A 136 -7.64 17.54 1.84
N LEU A 137 -8.28 17.50 0.69
CA LEU A 137 -8.47 16.28 -0.09
C LEU A 137 -7.20 15.88 -0.85
N ASN A 138 -7.03 14.59 -1.09
CA ASN A 138 -6.00 14.08 -1.98
C ASN A 138 -6.31 14.47 -3.43
N THR A 139 -5.25 14.81 -4.17
CA THR A 139 -5.27 15.08 -5.61
C THR A 139 -4.43 14.04 -6.35
N GLY A 140 -4.32 14.18 -7.66
CA GLY A 140 -3.39 13.38 -8.48
C GLY A 140 -1.92 13.77 -8.31
N GLY A 141 -1.64 14.83 -7.56
CA GLY A 141 -0.31 15.37 -7.26
C GLY A 141 -0.27 16.88 -7.45
N MET A 142 0.24 17.59 -6.44
CA MET A 142 0.44 19.04 -6.44
C MET A 142 1.89 19.42 -6.77
N GLY A 143 2.78 18.45 -6.76
CA GLY A 143 4.20 18.60 -7.03
C GLY A 143 5.00 17.45 -6.42
N ALA A 144 6.27 17.35 -6.80
CA ALA A 144 7.19 16.37 -6.24
C ALA A 144 8.60 16.93 -6.13
N ILE A 145 9.39 16.39 -5.21
CA ILE A 145 10.83 16.69 -5.09
C ILE A 145 11.62 15.38 -5.21
N SER A 146 12.75 15.43 -5.91
CA SER A 146 13.69 14.33 -6.05
C SER A 146 15.10 14.89 -6.23
N PRO A 147 16.14 14.30 -5.57
CA PRO A 147 16.04 13.30 -4.51
C PRO A 147 15.43 13.89 -3.23
N VAL A 148 14.96 13.02 -2.32
CA VAL A 148 14.39 13.43 -1.04
C VAL A 148 15.50 13.88 -0.09
N PRO A 149 15.49 15.14 0.42
CA PRO A 149 16.61 15.70 1.16
C PRO A 149 16.84 15.10 2.57
N PHE A 150 15.82 14.46 3.16
CA PHE A 150 15.91 13.82 4.47
C PHE A 150 16.24 12.31 4.38
N LEU A 151 16.35 11.74 3.17
CA LEU A 151 16.78 10.37 2.99
C LEU A 151 18.29 10.30 3.01
N ASP A 152 18.85 10.04 4.18
CA ASP A 152 20.28 9.82 4.34
C ASP A 152 20.69 8.37 4.01
N ARG A 153 21.99 8.12 4.11
CA ARG A 153 22.55 6.79 3.82
C ARG A 153 22.05 5.72 4.78
N PHE A 154 21.84 6.07 6.06
CA PHE A 154 21.37 5.13 7.08
C PHE A 154 19.95 4.62 6.75
N TYR A 155 19.04 5.54 6.43
CA TYR A 155 17.67 5.17 6.04
C TYR A 155 17.63 4.41 4.72
N LEU A 156 18.47 4.78 3.76
CA LEU A 156 18.55 4.06 2.49
C LEU A 156 19.03 2.61 2.68
N GLU A 157 20.05 2.39 3.49
CA GLU A 157 20.54 1.05 3.84
C GLU A 157 19.48 0.22 4.59
N LYS A 158 18.71 0.85 5.48
CA LYS A 158 17.59 0.20 6.15
C LYS A 158 16.50 -0.23 5.17
N ILE A 159 16.07 0.66 4.28
CA ILE A 159 15.08 0.35 3.23
C ILE A 159 15.59 -0.77 2.32
N GLU A 160 16.85 -0.71 1.93
CA GLU A 160 17.46 -1.75 1.10
C GLU A 160 17.42 -3.12 1.79
N ASN A 161 17.79 -3.19 3.05
CA ASN A 161 17.89 -4.45 3.77
C ASN A 161 16.52 -5.01 4.20
N GLU A 162 15.59 -4.15 4.63
CA GLU A 162 14.30 -4.58 5.20
C GLU A 162 13.19 -4.66 4.16
N ILE A 163 13.31 -3.97 3.03
CA ILE A 163 12.25 -3.90 2.02
C ILE A 163 12.72 -4.41 0.66
N ILE A 164 13.75 -3.80 0.07
CA ILE A 164 14.15 -4.10 -1.32
C ILE A 164 14.67 -5.53 -1.45
N LYS A 165 15.67 -5.92 -0.66
CA LYS A 165 16.26 -7.26 -0.71
C LYS A 165 15.25 -8.36 -0.44
N PRO A 166 14.40 -8.27 0.62
CA PRO A 166 13.34 -9.25 0.84
C PRO A 166 12.33 -9.30 -0.29
N THR A 167 12.01 -8.18 -0.94
CA THR A 167 11.11 -8.15 -2.09
C THR A 167 11.69 -8.94 -3.27
N ILE A 168 12.92 -8.65 -3.69
CA ILE A 168 13.58 -9.36 -4.81
C ILE A 168 13.71 -10.84 -4.49
N SER A 169 14.17 -11.17 -3.28
CA SER A 169 14.28 -12.57 -2.82
C SER A 169 12.93 -13.27 -2.78
N GLY A 170 11.88 -12.58 -2.32
CA GLY A 170 10.52 -13.10 -2.24
C GLY A 170 9.91 -13.36 -3.62
N LEU A 171 10.09 -12.45 -4.56
CA LEU A 171 9.66 -12.63 -5.95
C LEU A 171 10.29 -13.90 -6.55
N LYS A 172 11.58 -14.06 -6.37
CA LYS A 172 12.33 -15.22 -6.84
C LYS A 172 11.85 -16.53 -6.16
N LYS A 173 11.73 -16.52 -4.83
CA LYS A 173 11.26 -17.65 -4.03
C LYS A 173 9.86 -18.12 -4.42
N GLU A 174 8.96 -17.19 -4.74
CA GLU A 174 7.56 -17.47 -5.12
C GLU A 174 7.38 -17.74 -6.62
N GLY A 175 8.46 -17.71 -7.41
CA GLY A 175 8.42 -17.90 -8.86
C GLY A 175 7.61 -16.81 -9.56
N ILE A 176 7.75 -15.57 -9.10
CA ILE A 176 7.10 -14.39 -9.69
C ILE A 176 8.10 -13.68 -10.57
N GLU A 177 7.95 -13.81 -11.88
CA GLU A 177 8.79 -13.08 -12.83
C GLU A 177 8.46 -11.60 -12.81
N TYR A 178 9.48 -10.78 -12.54
CA TYR A 178 9.36 -9.34 -12.49
C TYR A 178 10.60 -8.68 -13.08
N VAL A 179 10.46 -8.09 -14.25
CA VAL A 179 11.52 -7.31 -14.91
C VAL A 179 11.02 -5.90 -15.12
N GLY A 180 11.71 -4.91 -14.58
CA GLY A 180 11.33 -3.52 -14.76
C GLY A 180 11.37 -2.70 -13.48
N PHE A 181 10.44 -1.77 -13.38
CA PHE A 181 10.38 -0.77 -12.34
C PHE A 181 9.49 -1.22 -11.17
N ILE A 182 10.01 -1.11 -9.95
CA ILE A 182 9.24 -1.30 -8.70
C ILE A 182 9.41 -0.04 -7.87
N PHE A 183 8.32 0.40 -7.22
CA PHE A 183 8.34 1.47 -6.23
C PHE A 183 7.82 0.97 -4.87
N PHE A 184 8.33 1.57 -3.83
CA PHE A 184 8.03 1.28 -2.44
C PHE A 184 7.56 2.54 -1.73
#